data_2734aaa39f83591f29c0babc9192d01e
#
_entry.id   2734aaa39f83591f29c0babc9192d01e
#
_cell.length_a   1.000
_cell.length_b   1.000
_cell.length_c   1.000
_cell.angle_alpha   90.00
_cell.angle_beta   90.00
_cell.angle_gamma   90.00
#
_symmetry.space_group_name_H-M   'P 1'
#
loop_
_entity.id
_entity.type
_entity.pdbx_description
1 polymer ?
#
loop_
_entity_poly.entity_id
_entity_poly.type
_entity_poly.pdbx_seq_one_letter_code
_entity_poly.pdbx_strand_id
1 'polypeptide(L)'
;GPAPLFVGDTLYVYFDKYRDHRYGAVHSLDHGETWEDVSDQVSFPRGIRHGTAFVVDASVVEALIANRTYNPLIPDNVADPSVSKFGDTYYLYGTTDLDYGLERAGTPVVWKSKDFVNWSFEGSHISDFDWSKGYEYTNDKGEKKKGYFRYWAPGRVIEHDGKFYLYVTFVKPGDKMGPYVLVADR
;
A
#
# COMPACT_ATOMS: atom_id res chain seq x y z
N GLY A 1 -6.07 4.97 0.62
CA GLY A 1 -6.50 4.21 1.81
C GLY A 1 -6.05 4.88 3.08
N PRO A 2 -6.50 4.45 4.25
CA PRO A 2 -6.04 4.96 5.52
C PRO A 2 -4.59 4.53 5.81
N ALA A 3 -3.81 5.43 6.44
CA ALA A 3 -2.42 5.19 6.83
C ALA A 3 -2.27 5.36 8.35
N PRO A 4 -2.26 4.28 9.12
CA PRO A 4 -2.09 4.33 10.57
C PRO A 4 -0.63 4.58 10.95
N LEU A 5 -0.42 5.34 12.02
CA LEU A 5 0.89 5.62 12.60
C LEU A 5 0.77 5.82 14.12
N PHE A 6 1.60 5.12 14.89
CA PHE A 6 1.79 5.45 16.31
C PHE A 6 2.85 6.53 16.47
N VAL A 7 2.53 7.56 17.25
CA VAL A 7 3.46 8.59 17.72
C VAL A 7 3.36 8.59 19.24
N GLY A 8 4.36 8.00 19.93
CA GLY A 8 4.22 7.63 21.32
C GLY A 8 3.04 6.67 21.51
N ASP A 9 2.18 6.95 22.47
CA ASP A 9 0.99 6.13 22.77
C ASP A 9 -0.25 6.54 21.94
N THR A 10 -0.13 7.55 21.09
CA THR A 10 -1.24 8.06 20.27
C THR A 10 -1.27 7.36 18.92
N LEU A 11 -2.41 6.78 18.58
CA LEU A 11 -2.65 6.21 17.25
C LEU A 11 -3.27 7.27 16.33
N TYR A 12 -2.53 7.70 15.33
CA TYR A 12 -3.03 8.53 14.23
C TYR A 12 -3.46 7.68 13.06
N VAL A 13 -4.54 8.09 12.37
CA VAL A 13 -4.91 7.54 11.07
C VAL A 13 -5.08 8.69 10.09
N TYR A 14 -4.23 8.72 9.09
CA TYR A 14 -4.29 9.68 7.98
C TYR A 14 -5.12 9.10 6.84
N PHE A 15 -5.94 9.94 6.18
CA PHE A 15 -6.83 9.46 5.12
C PHE A 15 -7.23 10.57 4.15
N ASP A 16 -7.63 10.16 2.95
CA ASP A 16 -8.14 11.06 1.93
C ASP A 16 -9.62 11.41 2.20
N LYS A 17 -9.89 12.67 2.54
CA LYS A 17 -11.24 13.25 2.55
C LYS A 17 -11.66 13.52 1.10
N TYR A 18 -11.96 12.45 0.38
CA TYR A 18 -12.16 12.44 -1.07
C TYR A 18 -13.12 13.53 -1.59
N ARG A 19 -14.23 13.74 -0.88
CA ARG A 19 -15.24 14.74 -1.27
C ARG A 19 -14.77 16.17 -1.05
N ASP A 20 -13.89 16.38 -0.07
CA ASP A 20 -13.36 17.69 0.30
C ASP A 20 -12.07 18.03 -0.45
N HIS A 21 -11.57 17.10 -1.28
CA HIS A 21 -10.31 17.21 -2.01
C HIS A 21 -9.12 17.56 -1.12
N ARG A 22 -9.10 17.05 0.11
CA ARG A 22 -8.01 17.25 1.09
C ARG A 22 -7.68 15.96 1.82
N TYR A 23 -6.49 15.91 2.36
CA TYR A 23 -6.06 14.86 3.29
C TYR A 23 -6.44 15.27 4.71
N GLY A 24 -6.76 14.31 5.55
CA GLY A 24 -7.15 14.54 6.93
C GLY A 24 -6.54 13.54 7.88
N ALA A 25 -6.78 13.74 9.18
CA ALA A 25 -6.34 12.85 10.22
C ALA A 25 -7.37 12.73 11.34
N VAL A 26 -7.46 11.54 11.91
CA VAL A 26 -8.05 11.30 13.22
C VAL A 26 -7.00 10.73 14.15
N HIS A 27 -7.17 10.90 15.46
CA HIS A 27 -6.35 10.21 16.43
C HIS A 27 -7.17 9.47 17.50
N SER A 28 -6.55 8.51 18.15
CA SER A 28 -7.05 7.80 19.30
C SER A 28 -5.99 7.79 20.40
N LEU A 29 -6.42 8.03 21.62
CA LEU A 29 -5.59 7.99 22.84
C LEU A 29 -5.83 6.70 23.66
N ASP A 30 -6.76 5.86 23.25
CA ASP A 30 -7.24 4.67 23.93
C ASP A 30 -7.19 3.43 23.03
N HIS A 31 -6.15 3.33 22.20
CA HIS A 31 -5.88 2.20 21.31
C HIS A 31 -7.00 1.90 20.30
N GLY A 32 -7.76 2.91 19.89
CA GLY A 32 -8.77 2.80 18.84
C GLY A 32 -10.22 2.67 19.33
N GLU A 33 -10.45 2.77 20.64
CA GLU A 33 -11.80 2.72 21.20
C GLU A 33 -12.58 4.00 20.88
N THR A 34 -11.94 5.17 21.02
CA THR A 34 -12.52 6.45 20.64
C THR A 34 -11.64 7.23 19.68
N TRP A 35 -12.25 8.09 18.86
CA TRP A 35 -11.55 8.83 17.81
C TRP A 35 -11.95 10.31 17.80
N GLU A 36 -10.94 11.17 17.61
CA GLU A 36 -11.12 12.62 17.44
C GLU A 36 -10.59 13.03 16.05
N ASP A 37 -11.34 13.91 15.34
CA ASP A 37 -10.87 14.50 14.07
C ASP A 37 -9.89 15.63 14.39
N VAL A 38 -8.65 15.44 13.98
CA VAL A 38 -7.53 16.39 14.16
C VAL A 38 -7.04 16.93 12.82
N SER A 39 -7.85 16.84 11.78
CA SER A 39 -7.48 17.26 10.42
C SER A 39 -7.01 18.70 10.34
N ASP A 40 -7.50 19.59 11.18
CA ASP A 40 -7.12 21.00 11.20
C ASP A 40 -5.84 21.27 12.05
N GLN A 41 -5.34 20.27 12.75
CA GLN A 41 -4.10 20.32 13.54
C GLN A 41 -2.90 19.78 12.77
N VAL A 42 -3.12 19.20 11.60
CA VAL A 42 -2.07 18.64 10.73
C VAL A 42 -1.97 19.43 9.43
N SER A 43 -0.74 19.52 8.91
CA SER A 43 -0.48 20.21 7.65
C SER A 43 0.03 19.24 6.62
N PHE A 44 -0.60 19.22 5.46
CA PHE A 44 -0.21 18.40 4.31
C PHE A 44 0.13 19.28 3.10
N PRO A 45 1.04 18.82 2.22
CA PRO A 45 1.26 19.48 0.94
C PRO A 45 -0.04 19.57 0.15
N ARG A 46 -0.21 20.69 -0.57
CA ARG A 46 -1.41 20.91 -1.38
C ARG A 46 -1.51 19.86 -2.50
N GLY A 47 -2.69 19.28 -2.67
CA GLY A 47 -2.97 18.31 -3.73
C GLY A 47 -2.58 16.87 -3.41
N ILE A 48 -2.06 16.59 -2.20
CA ILE A 48 -1.82 15.20 -1.78
C ILE A 48 -3.15 14.46 -1.64
N ARG A 49 -3.20 13.23 -2.15
CA ARG A 49 -4.40 12.38 -2.14
C ARG A 49 -4.20 11.04 -1.45
N HIS A 50 -3.06 10.42 -1.67
CA HIS A 50 -2.73 9.10 -1.16
C HIS A 50 -1.38 9.17 -0.45
N GLY A 51 -1.16 8.30 0.52
CA GLY A 51 0.10 8.27 1.23
C GLY A 51 0.17 7.18 2.27
N THR A 52 1.37 6.84 2.66
CA THR A 52 1.68 5.96 3.78
C THR A 52 2.47 6.75 4.82
N ALA A 53 2.07 6.68 6.08
CA ALA A 53 2.79 7.30 7.19
C ALA A 53 3.68 6.23 7.87
N PHE A 54 4.95 6.57 8.09
CA PHE A 54 5.90 5.71 8.79
C PHE A 54 7.01 6.53 9.43
N VAL A 55 7.67 5.98 10.43
CA VAL A 55 8.79 6.63 11.13
C VAL A 55 10.09 6.28 10.42
N VAL A 56 10.92 7.30 10.21
CA VAL A 56 12.29 7.16 9.69
C VAL A 56 13.27 7.93 10.56
N ASP A 57 14.55 7.57 10.48
CA ASP A 57 15.61 8.35 11.10
C ASP A 57 15.72 9.72 10.43
N ALA A 58 16.02 10.77 11.19
CA ALA A 58 16.18 12.12 10.67
C ALA A 58 17.20 12.20 9.53
N SER A 59 18.26 11.40 9.60
CA SER A 59 19.28 11.30 8.56
C SER A 59 18.73 10.90 7.18
N VAL A 60 17.65 10.10 7.14
CA VAL A 60 16.97 9.73 5.88
C VAL A 60 16.33 10.97 5.27
N VAL A 61 15.62 11.75 6.09
CA VAL A 61 14.98 12.99 5.63
C VAL A 61 16.02 14.01 5.17
N GLU A 62 17.11 14.16 5.90
CA GLU A 62 18.24 15.03 5.53
C GLU A 62 18.88 14.61 4.22
N ALA A 63 19.11 13.30 4.02
CA ALA A 63 19.64 12.76 2.77
C ALA A 63 18.70 13.01 1.58
N LEU A 64 17.40 12.83 1.76
CA LEU A 64 16.39 13.13 0.72
C LEU A 64 16.40 14.61 0.31
N ILE A 65 16.52 15.51 1.30
CA ILE A 65 16.58 16.97 1.06
C ILE A 65 17.91 17.33 0.37
N ALA A 66 19.03 16.79 0.84
CA ALA A 66 20.36 17.09 0.32
C ALA A 66 20.58 16.57 -1.11
N ASN A 67 20.09 15.39 -1.40
CA ASN A 67 20.26 14.74 -2.71
C ASN A 67 19.26 15.21 -3.76
N ARG A 68 18.33 16.13 -3.42
CA ARG A 68 17.27 16.60 -4.33
C ARG A 68 16.66 15.44 -5.09
N THR A 69 16.16 14.44 -4.34
CA THR A 69 15.60 13.23 -4.92
C THR A 69 14.59 13.57 -6.00
N TYR A 70 14.72 12.90 -7.13
CA TYR A 70 13.82 13.10 -8.25
C TYR A 70 12.41 12.62 -7.86
N ASN A 71 11.42 13.34 -8.30
CA ASN A 71 10.04 12.89 -8.23
C ASN A 71 9.62 12.54 -9.68
N PRO A 72 9.23 11.29 -9.97
CA PRO A 72 8.97 10.20 -9.05
C PRO A 72 10.23 9.47 -8.54
N LEU A 73 10.17 8.90 -7.33
CA LEU A 73 11.23 8.03 -6.77
C LEU A 73 11.41 6.76 -7.59
N ILE A 74 10.31 6.23 -8.11
CA ILE A 74 10.26 5.07 -8.98
C ILE A 74 9.63 5.53 -10.29
N PRO A 75 10.37 5.52 -11.41
CA PRO A 75 9.88 5.96 -12.70
C PRO A 75 9.03 4.87 -13.37
N ASP A 76 8.01 4.38 -12.67
CA ASP A 76 7.14 3.32 -13.13
C ASP A 76 5.68 3.64 -12.79
N ASN A 77 4.73 2.96 -13.45
CA ASN A 77 3.30 3.15 -13.20
C ASN A 77 2.90 2.42 -11.91
N VAL A 78 3.11 3.07 -10.77
CA VAL A 78 2.80 2.55 -9.44
C VAL A 78 1.81 3.46 -8.75
N ALA A 79 0.65 2.92 -8.41
CA ALA A 79 -0.35 3.57 -7.58
C ALA A 79 -0.38 2.98 -6.16
N ASP A 80 -1.06 3.65 -5.23
CA ASP A 80 -1.28 3.21 -3.86
C ASP A 80 0.00 2.74 -3.15
N PRO A 81 1.11 3.52 -3.16
CA PRO A 81 2.36 3.07 -2.58
C PRO A 81 2.26 2.85 -1.08
N SER A 82 2.80 1.74 -0.61
CA SER A 82 2.92 1.41 0.81
C SER A 82 4.36 1.04 1.13
N VAL A 83 4.92 1.61 2.20
CA VAL A 83 6.28 1.35 2.62
C VAL A 83 6.31 0.69 3.99
N SER A 84 7.14 -0.36 4.12
CA SER A 84 7.46 -1.03 5.38
C SER A 84 8.96 -1.09 5.56
N LYS A 85 9.44 -1.00 6.82
CA LYS A 85 10.87 -1.14 7.16
C LYS A 85 11.05 -2.37 8.01
N PHE A 86 11.99 -3.24 7.60
CA PHE A 86 12.40 -4.42 8.35
C PHE A 86 13.93 -4.41 8.46
N GLY A 87 14.42 -4.33 9.68
CA GLY A 87 15.85 -4.12 9.92
C GLY A 87 16.32 -2.79 9.31
N ASP A 88 17.33 -2.86 8.45
CA ASP A 88 17.91 -1.72 7.73
C ASP A 88 17.33 -1.49 6.33
N THR A 89 16.29 -2.26 5.94
CA THR A 89 15.80 -2.29 4.57
C THR A 89 14.35 -1.78 4.50
N TYR A 90 14.09 -0.89 3.56
CA TYR A 90 12.75 -0.41 3.20
C TYR A 90 12.21 -1.24 2.03
N TYR A 91 10.93 -1.58 2.11
CA TYR A 91 10.19 -2.29 1.06
C TYR A 91 9.01 -1.44 0.63
N LEU A 92 8.93 -1.14 -0.66
CA LEU A 92 7.82 -0.42 -1.26
C LEU A 92 6.98 -1.39 -2.06
N TYR A 93 5.71 -1.45 -1.71
CA TYR A 93 4.66 -2.19 -2.40
C TYR A 93 3.75 -1.21 -3.11
N GLY A 94 3.14 -1.61 -4.19
CA GLY A 94 2.19 -0.75 -4.89
C GLY A 94 1.29 -1.53 -5.84
N THR A 95 0.25 -0.84 -6.28
CA THR A 95 -0.59 -1.28 -7.39
C THR A 95 0.12 -0.94 -8.69
N THR A 96 0.32 -1.92 -9.56
CA THR A 96 0.82 -1.69 -10.91
C THR A 96 -0.36 -1.45 -11.84
N ASP A 97 -0.60 -0.18 -12.18
CA ASP A 97 -1.60 0.22 -13.16
C ASP A 97 -1.02 0.14 -14.58
N LEU A 98 -0.58 -1.05 -14.95
CA LEU A 98 -0.24 -1.31 -16.34
C LEU A 98 -1.51 -1.17 -17.21
N ASP A 99 -1.35 -0.94 -18.50
CA ASP A 99 -2.38 -0.64 -19.51
C ASP A 99 -3.56 -1.63 -19.63
N TYR A 100 -3.81 -2.39 -18.60
CA TYR A 100 -4.79 -3.47 -18.60
C TYR A 100 -6.19 -3.06 -18.10
N GLY A 101 -6.35 -1.83 -17.62
CA GLY A 101 -7.59 -1.38 -17.01
C GLY A 101 -7.96 -2.14 -15.74
N LEU A 102 -9.14 -1.85 -15.19
CA LEU A 102 -9.61 -2.50 -13.96
C LEU A 102 -9.87 -4.01 -14.11
N GLU A 103 -9.95 -4.52 -15.32
CA GLU A 103 -10.17 -5.95 -15.57
C GLU A 103 -8.90 -6.79 -15.40
N ARG A 104 -7.74 -6.17 -15.53
CA ARG A 104 -6.43 -6.81 -15.44
C ARG A 104 -5.46 -5.92 -14.68
N ALA A 105 -5.55 -5.89 -13.36
CA ALA A 105 -4.53 -5.27 -12.54
C ALA A 105 -3.17 -5.95 -12.78
N GLY A 106 -2.10 -5.18 -12.68
CA GLY A 106 -0.75 -5.70 -12.87
C GLY A 106 -0.33 -6.68 -11.78
N THR A 107 0.82 -7.28 -11.99
CA THR A 107 1.46 -8.19 -11.03
C THR A 107 1.79 -7.45 -9.74
N PRO A 108 1.54 -8.03 -8.56
CA PRO A 108 1.98 -7.47 -7.28
C PRO A 108 3.50 -7.39 -7.25
N VAL A 109 4.04 -6.19 -7.14
CA VAL A 109 5.48 -5.95 -7.23
C VAL A 109 6.01 -5.30 -5.96
N VAL A 110 7.31 -5.46 -5.75
CA VAL A 110 8.02 -4.87 -4.62
C VAL A 110 9.37 -4.31 -5.06
N TRP A 111 9.71 -3.18 -4.50
CA TRP A 111 11.05 -2.57 -4.55
C TRP A 111 11.64 -2.55 -3.16
N LYS A 112 12.96 -2.57 -3.07
CA LYS A 112 13.67 -2.39 -1.81
C LYS A 112 14.72 -1.29 -1.89
N SER A 113 15.02 -0.68 -0.74
CA SER A 113 16.06 0.32 -0.58
C SER A 113 16.66 0.23 0.82
N LYS A 114 17.96 0.57 0.96
CA LYS A 114 18.61 0.75 2.26
C LYS A 114 18.71 2.20 2.68
N ASP A 115 18.62 3.12 1.73
CA ASP A 115 18.87 4.55 1.93
C ASP A 115 17.66 5.43 1.56
N PHE A 116 16.56 4.82 1.13
CA PHE A 116 15.35 5.48 0.64
C PHE A 116 15.53 6.32 -0.63
N VAL A 117 16.74 6.31 -1.21
CA VAL A 117 17.12 7.06 -2.42
C VAL A 117 17.28 6.11 -3.60
N ASN A 118 18.04 5.04 -3.39
CA ASN A 118 18.32 4.05 -4.42
C ASN A 118 17.40 2.84 -4.23
N TRP A 119 16.51 2.63 -5.21
CA TRP A 119 15.54 1.55 -5.18
C TRP A 119 15.87 0.47 -6.20
N SER A 120 15.85 -0.78 -5.78
CA SER A 120 15.96 -1.95 -6.66
C SER A 120 14.62 -2.65 -6.81
N PHE A 121 14.28 -3.01 -8.04
CA PHE A 121 13.11 -3.81 -8.35
C PHE A 121 13.36 -5.28 -8.02
N GLU A 122 12.50 -5.87 -7.20
CA GLU A 122 12.64 -7.26 -6.74
C GLU A 122 11.65 -8.21 -7.44
N GLY A 123 10.79 -7.69 -8.29
CA GLY A 123 9.80 -8.48 -9.01
C GLY A 123 8.50 -8.67 -8.24
N SER A 124 7.79 -9.76 -8.57
CA SER A 124 6.54 -10.11 -7.90
C SER A 124 6.80 -10.74 -6.54
N HIS A 125 6.07 -10.27 -5.52
CA HIS A 125 6.11 -10.86 -4.19
C HIS A 125 5.01 -11.93 -3.97
N ILE A 126 4.19 -12.23 -4.98
CA ILE A 126 3.20 -13.32 -5.00
C ILE A 126 3.44 -14.14 -6.25
N SER A 127 4.04 -15.29 -6.09
CA SER A 127 4.44 -16.18 -7.20
C SER A 127 3.44 -17.30 -7.51
N ASP A 128 2.46 -17.52 -6.62
CA ASP A 128 1.55 -18.67 -6.69
C ASP A 128 0.54 -18.60 -7.84
N PHE A 129 0.43 -17.43 -8.47
CA PHE A 129 -0.51 -17.19 -9.56
C PHE A 129 0.19 -16.70 -10.83
N ASP A 130 -0.26 -17.18 -11.97
CA ASP A 130 0.04 -16.54 -13.23
C ASP A 130 -0.95 -15.38 -13.45
N TRP A 131 -0.50 -14.17 -13.19
CA TRP A 131 -1.32 -12.94 -13.26
C TRP A 131 -1.77 -12.59 -14.69
N SER A 132 -1.06 -13.09 -15.69
CA SER A 132 -1.40 -12.89 -17.10
C SER A 132 -2.45 -13.88 -17.62
N LYS A 133 -2.60 -15.00 -16.91
CA LYS A 133 -3.49 -16.08 -17.32
C LYS A 133 -4.91 -15.84 -16.86
N GLY A 134 -5.86 -16.01 -17.74
CA GLY A 134 -7.27 -16.06 -17.37
C GLY A 134 -7.68 -17.44 -16.88
N TYR A 135 -8.51 -17.47 -15.85
CA TYR A 135 -9.04 -18.67 -15.22
C TYR A 135 -10.53 -18.79 -15.51
N GLU A 136 -10.97 -20.00 -15.85
CA GLU A 136 -12.40 -20.27 -16.06
C GLU A 136 -13.14 -20.33 -14.72
N TYR A 137 -14.32 -19.73 -14.67
CA TYR A 137 -15.25 -19.83 -13.55
C TYR A 137 -16.70 -19.89 -14.06
N THR A 138 -17.61 -20.34 -13.22
CA THR A 138 -19.04 -20.34 -13.50
C THR A 138 -19.70 -19.21 -12.70
N ASN A 139 -20.39 -18.30 -13.36
CA ASN A 139 -21.08 -17.20 -12.72
C ASN A 139 -22.42 -17.67 -12.07
N ASP A 140 -23.10 -16.78 -11.37
CA ASP A 140 -24.37 -17.04 -10.68
C ASP A 140 -25.52 -17.47 -11.63
N LYS A 141 -25.35 -17.25 -12.93
CA LYS A 141 -26.31 -17.66 -13.97
C LYS A 141 -25.98 -19.03 -14.60
N GLY A 142 -24.93 -19.71 -14.11
CA GLY A 142 -24.45 -20.97 -14.65
C GLY A 142 -23.64 -20.84 -15.94
N GLU A 143 -23.24 -19.63 -16.36
CA GLU A 143 -22.48 -19.40 -17.57
C GLU A 143 -20.97 -19.51 -17.27
N LYS A 144 -20.23 -20.19 -18.16
CA LYS A 144 -18.78 -20.20 -18.12
C LYS A 144 -18.22 -18.86 -18.57
N LYS A 145 -17.35 -18.28 -17.75
CA LYS A 145 -16.65 -17.01 -17.97
C LYS A 145 -15.16 -17.19 -17.74
N LYS A 146 -14.40 -16.21 -18.19
CA LYS A 146 -12.96 -16.10 -17.93
C LYS A 146 -12.68 -14.85 -17.12
N GLY A 147 -11.96 -14.98 -16.02
CA GLY A 147 -11.55 -13.87 -15.16
C GLY A 147 -10.08 -13.97 -14.80
N TYR A 148 -9.57 -12.92 -14.16
CA TYR A 148 -8.17 -12.80 -13.76
C TYR A 148 -8.08 -12.56 -12.25
N PHE A 149 -7.00 -13.00 -11.62
CA PHE A 149 -6.63 -12.49 -10.31
C PHE A 149 -6.29 -11.01 -10.44
N ARG A 150 -6.70 -10.22 -9.46
CA ARG A 150 -6.48 -8.77 -9.44
C ARG A 150 -6.06 -8.34 -8.03
N TYR A 151 -5.15 -7.39 -7.97
CA TYR A 151 -4.50 -6.94 -6.75
C TYR A 151 -4.38 -5.42 -6.77
N TRP A 152 -4.79 -4.77 -5.69
CA TRP A 152 -4.70 -3.32 -5.52
C TRP A 152 -4.44 -2.93 -4.08
N ALA A 153 -3.96 -1.71 -3.91
CA ALA A 153 -3.88 -0.98 -2.66
C ALA A 153 -3.29 -1.82 -1.51
N PRO A 154 -2.04 -2.29 -1.64
CA PRO A 154 -1.38 -2.97 -0.55
C PRO A 154 -1.26 -2.04 0.66
N GLY A 155 -1.60 -2.55 1.83
CA GLY A 155 -1.37 -1.88 3.08
C GLY A 155 0.08 -1.99 3.53
N ARG A 156 0.37 -1.44 4.70
CA ARG A 156 1.66 -1.65 5.36
C ARG A 156 1.79 -3.10 5.80
N VAL A 157 2.94 -3.72 5.53
CA VAL A 157 3.26 -5.04 6.08
C VAL A 157 3.51 -4.93 7.58
N ILE A 158 2.89 -5.82 8.33
CA ILE A 158 3.03 -5.92 9.79
C ILE A 158 3.75 -7.23 10.09
N GLU A 159 4.81 -7.17 10.91
CA GLU A 159 5.46 -8.36 11.48
C GLU A 159 4.83 -8.64 12.85
N HIS A 160 4.36 -9.87 13.06
CA HIS A 160 3.82 -10.34 14.32
C HIS A 160 4.10 -11.85 14.48
N ASP A 161 4.65 -12.24 15.63
CA ASP A 161 4.99 -13.64 15.96
C ASP A 161 5.80 -14.36 14.86
N GLY A 162 6.79 -13.65 14.26
CA GLY A 162 7.67 -14.19 13.23
C GLY A 162 7.02 -14.37 11.87
N LYS A 163 5.80 -13.86 11.68
CA LYS A 163 5.08 -13.85 10.41
C LYS A 163 4.89 -12.44 9.90
N PHE A 164 4.75 -12.32 8.58
CA PHE A 164 4.43 -11.07 7.90
C PHE A 164 3.00 -11.10 7.39
N TYR A 165 2.26 -10.02 7.66
CA TYR A 165 0.86 -9.86 7.29
C TYR A 165 0.71 -8.64 6.37
N LEU A 166 0.24 -8.86 5.14
CA LEU A 166 -0.04 -7.81 4.18
C LEU A 166 -1.54 -7.77 3.86
N TYR A 167 -2.19 -6.69 4.23
CA TYR A 167 -3.59 -6.45 3.89
C TYR A 167 -3.68 -5.83 2.51
N VAL A 168 -4.51 -6.39 1.64
CA VAL A 168 -4.65 -5.97 0.24
C VAL A 168 -6.10 -5.99 -0.20
N THR A 169 -6.42 -5.23 -1.22
CA THR A 169 -7.62 -5.44 -1.99
C THR A 169 -7.34 -6.49 -3.06
N PHE A 170 -8.12 -7.55 -3.08
CA PHE A 170 -7.88 -8.69 -3.94
C PHE A 170 -9.18 -9.21 -4.56
N VAL A 171 -9.07 -9.77 -5.77
CA VAL A 171 -10.18 -10.45 -6.46
C VAL A 171 -9.70 -11.77 -7.01
N LYS A 172 -10.40 -12.83 -6.72
CA LYS A 172 -10.28 -14.12 -7.41
C LYS A 172 -11.21 -14.15 -8.62
N PRO A 173 -10.88 -14.92 -9.67
CA PRO A 173 -11.78 -15.10 -10.81
C PRO A 173 -13.19 -15.52 -10.37
N GLY A 174 -14.20 -14.75 -10.75
CA GLY A 174 -15.59 -15.00 -10.39
C GLY A 174 -16.04 -14.47 -9.03
N ASP A 175 -15.12 -13.97 -8.22
CA ASP A 175 -15.41 -13.45 -6.89
C ASP A 175 -15.62 -11.93 -6.89
N LYS A 176 -16.19 -11.42 -5.79
CA LYS A 176 -16.27 -9.99 -5.54
C LYS A 176 -14.94 -9.47 -5.00
N MET A 177 -14.67 -8.20 -5.27
CA MET A 177 -13.56 -7.48 -4.66
C MET A 177 -13.76 -7.41 -3.13
N GLY A 178 -12.69 -7.69 -2.40
CA GLY A 178 -12.71 -7.62 -0.93
C GLY A 178 -11.33 -7.44 -0.32
N PRO A 179 -11.27 -7.15 0.97
CA PRO A 179 -10.02 -7.15 1.71
C PRO A 179 -9.57 -8.59 1.98
N TYR A 180 -8.28 -8.82 1.76
CA TYR A 180 -7.61 -10.10 2.06
C TYR A 180 -6.36 -9.84 2.89
N VAL A 181 -5.95 -10.85 3.63
CA VAL A 181 -4.67 -10.89 4.32
C VAL A 181 -3.79 -11.92 3.63
N LEU A 182 -2.65 -11.49 3.16
CA LEU A 182 -1.58 -12.37 2.69
C LEU A 182 -0.63 -12.59 3.86
N VAL A 183 -0.25 -13.84 4.10
CA VAL A 183 0.61 -14.22 5.21
C VAL A 183 1.83 -14.94 4.66
N ALA A 184 3.01 -14.52 5.10
CA ALA A 184 4.27 -15.17 4.79
C ALA A 184 5.02 -15.51 6.08
N ASP A 185 5.72 -16.63 6.07
CA ASP A 185 6.74 -16.95 7.06
C ASP A 185 8.05 -16.21 6.71
N ARG A 186 8.95 -16.10 7.69
CA ARG A 186 10.28 -15.47 7.52
C ARG A 186 11.19 -16.32 6.66
#